data_5d66014b563d9325e625fe8855e0cc1e
#
_entry.id   5d66014b563d9325e625fe8855e0cc1e
#
_cell.length_a   1.000
_cell.length_b   1.000
_cell.length_c   1.000
_cell.angle_alpha   90.00
_cell.angle_beta   90.00
_cell.angle_gamma   90.00
#
_symmetry.space_group_name_H-M   'P 1'
#
loop_
_entity.id
_entity.type
_entity.pdbx_description
1 polymer ?
#
loop_
_entity_poly.entity_id
_entity_poly.type
_entity_poly.pdbx_seq_one_letter_code
_entity_poly.pdbx_strand_id
1 'polypeptide(L)'
;MPDPGRLMVLTHPRPACGRPLEQVVAECVGAGATAIQLRDKTADSRTLLETTIRLLAITAPAGALLVVNDRLDIALAAGADGVHLGSEDLPLPSARRLSPPDFLIGYSTDDPDEARRAAAAGADYLGVGAVFGTRSKPGLADEAIGPDRVRAVRKASGLPCLGIGGITPDNAARVYATGAGIAVLSAVMSAPHPAAAVRQFHQAASPRARTPKGRRQTP
;
A
#
# COMPACT_ATOMS: atom_id res chain seq x y z
N MET A 1 10.86 7.63 -12.04
CA MET A 1 9.51 7.83 -11.48
C MET A 1 9.52 7.37 -10.04
N PRO A 2 8.92 8.11 -9.11
CA PRO A 2 8.81 7.66 -7.73
C PRO A 2 7.99 6.36 -7.71
N ASP A 3 8.51 5.36 -7.01
CA ASP A 3 7.89 4.04 -6.83
C ASP A 3 7.49 3.95 -5.35
N PRO A 4 6.24 3.60 -4.98
CA PRO A 4 5.85 3.42 -3.58
C PRO A 4 6.65 2.32 -2.87
N GLY A 5 7.53 1.64 -3.61
CA GLY A 5 8.46 0.68 -3.06
C GLY A 5 7.82 -0.66 -2.73
N ARG A 6 8.42 -1.37 -1.76
CA ARG A 6 8.04 -2.77 -1.47
C ARG A 6 6.94 -2.91 -0.43
N LEU A 7 6.78 -1.94 0.47
CA LEU A 7 5.84 -2.04 1.59
C LEU A 7 5.18 -0.69 1.87
N MET A 8 3.91 -0.58 1.50
CA MET A 8 3.05 0.53 1.88
C MET A 8 2.18 0.13 3.07
N VAL A 9 2.14 0.98 4.10
CA VAL A 9 1.23 0.81 5.25
C VAL A 9 0.08 1.80 5.12
N LEU A 10 -1.16 1.27 5.04
CA LEU A 10 -2.37 2.09 5.10
C LEU A 10 -2.69 2.39 6.57
N THR A 11 -3.08 3.63 6.84
CA THR A 11 -3.50 4.01 8.19
C THR A 11 -4.94 3.63 8.48
N HIS A 12 -5.25 3.54 9.77
CA HIS A 12 -6.60 3.50 10.32
C HIS A 12 -6.73 4.61 11.35
N PRO A 13 -7.85 5.36 11.41
CA PRO A 13 -8.01 6.49 12.33
C PRO A 13 -7.90 6.09 13.81
N ARG A 14 -8.12 4.83 14.12
CA ARG A 14 -7.95 4.26 15.47
C ARG A 14 -7.03 3.03 15.40
N PRO A 15 -5.70 3.22 15.52
CA PRO A 15 -4.78 2.10 15.64
C PRO A 15 -5.05 1.27 16.91
N ALA A 16 -4.60 0.02 16.93
CA ALA A 16 -4.76 -0.84 18.09
C ALA A 16 -4.14 -0.24 19.36
N CYS A 17 -4.70 -0.61 20.51
CA CYS A 17 -4.24 -0.16 21.83
C CYS A 17 -4.38 1.34 22.10
N GLY A 18 -5.22 2.07 21.34
CA GLY A 18 -5.45 3.50 21.53
C GLY A 18 -4.22 4.38 21.33
N ARG A 19 -3.24 3.91 20.57
CA ARG A 19 -1.97 4.62 20.34
C ARG A 19 -2.17 5.80 19.39
N PRO A 20 -1.45 6.91 19.58
CA PRO A 20 -1.45 8.01 18.62
C PRO A 20 -1.00 7.54 17.23
N LEU A 21 -1.70 7.99 16.18
CA LEU A 21 -1.40 7.60 14.80
C LEU A 21 0.03 7.96 14.41
N GLU A 22 0.47 9.15 14.79
CA GLU A 22 1.82 9.65 14.52
C GLU A 22 2.92 8.73 15.09
N GLN A 23 2.71 8.23 16.30
CA GLN A 23 3.65 7.28 16.92
C GLN A 23 3.71 5.96 16.14
N VAL A 24 2.54 5.43 15.73
CA VAL A 24 2.48 4.20 14.94
C VAL A 24 3.15 4.37 13.58
N VAL A 25 2.92 5.51 12.91
CA VAL A 25 3.55 5.83 11.62
C VAL A 25 5.07 5.96 11.77
N ALA A 26 5.56 6.64 12.81
CA ALA A 26 6.99 6.76 13.08
C ALA A 26 7.65 5.39 13.29
N GLU A 27 6.99 4.48 14.02
CA GLU A 27 7.47 3.10 14.19
C GLU A 27 7.47 2.31 12.88
N CYS A 28 6.45 2.46 12.04
CA CYS A 28 6.38 1.80 10.74
C CYS A 28 7.51 2.25 9.81
N VAL A 29 7.73 3.55 9.71
CA VAL A 29 8.77 4.14 8.86
C VAL A 29 10.17 3.78 9.40
N GLY A 30 10.40 3.90 10.70
CA GLY A 30 11.65 3.49 11.34
C GLY A 30 11.94 1.98 11.22
N ALA A 31 10.92 1.16 10.96
CA ALA A 31 11.07 -0.27 10.70
C ALA A 31 11.21 -0.61 9.20
N GLY A 32 11.16 0.40 8.30
CA GLY A 32 11.42 0.25 6.87
C GLY A 32 10.17 0.26 5.98
N ALA A 33 9.01 0.73 6.45
CA ALA A 33 7.90 1.00 5.54
C ALA A 33 8.33 2.06 4.51
N THR A 34 8.17 1.77 3.23
CA THR A 34 8.63 2.64 2.13
C THR A 34 7.62 3.72 1.77
N ALA A 35 6.36 3.50 2.11
CA ALA A 35 5.28 4.44 1.93
C ALA A 35 4.22 4.30 3.03
N ILE A 36 3.58 5.41 3.35
CA ILE A 36 2.39 5.48 4.20
C ILE A 36 1.23 6.00 3.34
N GLN A 37 0.08 5.35 3.41
CA GLN A 37 -1.14 5.87 2.82
C GLN A 37 -2.08 6.33 3.93
N LEU A 38 -2.30 7.64 4.05
CA LEU A 38 -3.28 8.19 4.99
C LEU A 38 -4.70 7.89 4.49
N ARG A 39 -5.41 7.05 5.23
CA ARG A 39 -6.79 6.68 4.96
C ARG A 39 -7.66 6.91 6.18
N ASP A 40 -8.49 7.95 6.12
CA ASP A 40 -9.58 8.21 7.05
C ASP A 40 -10.82 8.64 6.25
N LYS A 41 -11.84 7.77 6.20
CA LYS A 41 -13.09 8.03 5.46
C LYS A 41 -14.12 8.81 6.28
N THR A 42 -13.78 9.15 7.52
CA THR A 42 -14.70 9.79 8.47
C THR A 42 -14.25 11.19 8.88
N ALA A 43 -12.98 11.51 8.69
CA ALA A 43 -12.43 12.83 8.98
C ALA A 43 -12.98 13.90 8.04
N ASP A 44 -13.26 15.08 8.58
CA ASP A 44 -13.51 16.27 7.76
C ASP A 44 -12.23 16.76 7.08
N SER A 45 -12.38 17.69 6.13
CA SER A 45 -11.26 18.16 5.31
C SER A 45 -10.17 18.85 6.13
N ARG A 46 -10.54 19.62 7.18
CA ARG A 46 -9.58 20.29 8.05
C ARG A 46 -8.75 19.27 8.84
N THR A 47 -9.41 18.34 9.49
CA THR A 47 -8.77 17.26 10.27
C THR A 47 -7.84 16.42 9.40
N LEU A 48 -8.29 16.08 8.18
CA LEU A 48 -7.48 15.29 7.24
C LEU A 48 -6.24 16.07 6.78
N LEU A 49 -6.38 17.38 6.47
CA LEU A 49 -5.26 18.25 6.10
C LEU A 49 -4.23 18.35 7.23
N GLU A 50 -4.68 18.66 8.44
CA GLU A 50 -3.82 18.77 9.61
C GLU A 50 -3.09 17.45 9.90
N THR A 51 -3.79 16.32 9.79
CA THR A 51 -3.18 14.99 9.95
C THR A 51 -2.15 14.71 8.87
N THR A 52 -2.44 15.05 7.61
CA THR A 52 -1.48 14.90 6.50
C THR A 52 -0.20 15.67 6.79
N ILE A 53 -0.30 16.94 7.22
CA ILE A 53 0.85 17.78 7.56
C ILE A 53 1.68 17.17 8.71
N ARG A 54 1.02 16.66 9.77
CA ARG A 54 1.74 16.00 10.88
C ARG A 54 2.46 14.72 10.42
N LEU A 55 1.84 13.93 9.54
CA LEU A 55 2.47 12.71 9.03
C LEU A 55 3.62 13.01 8.07
N LEU A 56 3.54 14.08 7.26
CA LEU A 56 4.66 14.55 6.43
C LEU A 56 5.90 14.89 7.24
N ALA A 57 5.73 15.50 8.40
CA ALA A 57 6.85 15.81 9.31
C ALA A 57 7.57 14.53 9.82
N ILE A 58 6.93 13.36 9.71
CA ILE A 58 7.49 12.06 10.10
C ILE A 58 8.07 11.32 8.89
N THR A 59 7.32 11.29 7.78
CA THR A 59 7.69 10.46 6.62
C THR A 59 8.82 11.09 5.79
N ALA A 60 8.78 12.42 5.56
CA ALA A 60 9.75 13.11 4.71
C ALA A 60 11.20 13.00 5.23
N PRO A 61 11.52 13.23 6.52
CA PRO A 61 12.88 13.05 7.01
C PRO A 61 13.40 11.61 6.92
N ALA A 62 12.49 10.64 6.90
CA ALA A 62 12.84 9.22 6.80
C ALA A 62 12.89 8.72 5.35
N GLY A 63 12.61 9.57 4.36
CA GLY A 63 12.58 9.20 2.95
C GLY A 63 11.43 8.25 2.58
N ALA A 64 10.38 8.18 3.41
CA ALA A 64 9.18 7.42 3.12
C ALA A 64 8.13 8.32 2.45
N LEU A 65 7.44 7.80 1.44
CA LEU A 65 6.40 8.55 0.73
C LEU A 65 5.11 8.64 1.57
N LEU A 66 4.43 9.79 1.52
CA LEU A 66 3.08 9.96 2.05
C LEU A 66 2.08 10.14 0.92
N VAL A 67 1.12 9.22 0.84
CA VAL A 67 0.02 9.23 -0.12
C VAL A 67 -1.29 9.45 0.61
N VAL A 68 -2.17 10.32 0.10
CA VAL A 68 -3.51 10.53 0.67
C VAL A 68 -4.53 9.69 -0.11
N ASN A 69 -5.41 9.00 0.60
CA ASN A 69 -6.46 8.20 -0.01
C ASN A 69 -7.63 9.09 -0.47
N ASP A 70 -8.12 8.92 -1.72
CA ASP A 70 -9.28 9.56 -2.36
C ASP A 70 -9.16 11.09 -2.56
N ARG A 71 -8.54 11.83 -1.66
CA ARG A 71 -8.60 13.29 -1.54
C ARG A 71 -7.40 13.99 -2.19
N LEU A 72 -7.46 14.17 -3.52
CA LEU A 72 -6.42 14.91 -4.27
C LEU A 72 -6.24 16.34 -3.76
N ASP A 73 -7.33 17.04 -3.44
CA ASP A 73 -7.32 18.40 -2.92
C ASP A 73 -6.51 18.53 -1.61
N ILE A 74 -6.68 17.57 -0.70
CA ILE A 74 -5.93 17.52 0.56
C ILE A 74 -4.46 17.18 0.33
N ALA A 75 -4.20 16.21 -0.55
CA ALA A 75 -2.84 15.81 -0.88
C ALA A 75 -2.03 16.99 -1.45
N LEU A 76 -2.61 17.73 -2.39
CA LEU A 76 -1.98 18.92 -2.97
C LEU A 76 -1.83 20.05 -1.96
N ALA A 77 -2.88 20.34 -1.17
CA ALA A 77 -2.85 21.40 -0.18
C ALA A 77 -1.82 21.17 0.94
N ALA A 78 -1.59 19.90 1.32
CA ALA A 78 -0.60 19.54 2.33
C ALA A 78 0.82 19.41 1.78
N GLY A 79 1.02 19.32 0.47
CA GLY A 79 2.30 18.99 -0.15
C GLY A 79 2.69 17.52 0.02
N ALA A 80 1.70 16.60 0.07
CA ALA A 80 1.95 15.17 0.09
C ALA A 80 2.59 14.67 -1.22
N ASP A 81 3.24 13.52 -1.18
CA ASP A 81 3.94 12.95 -2.34
C ASP A 81 2.96 12.42 -3.40
N GLY A 82 1.70 12.13 -3.02
CA GLY A 82 0.74 11.61 -3.97
C GLY A 82 -0.67 11.40 -3.42
N VAL A 83 -1.52 10.88 -4.30
CA VAL A 83 -2.89 10.45 -4.02
C VAL A 83 -3.11 9.02 -4.49
N HIS A 84 -3.98 8.27 -3.83
CA HIS A 84 -4.47 6.99 -4.30
C HIS A 84 -5.97 7.05 -4.57
N LEU A 85 -6.39 6.72 -5.78
CA LEU A 85 -7.76 6.86 -6.28
C LEU A 85 -8.38 5.49 -6.59
N GLY A 86 -9.68 5.38 -6.39
CA GLY A 86 -10.52 4.29 -6.85
C GLY A 86 -11.41 4.70 -8.02
N SER A 87 -12.25 3.77 -8.50
CA SER A 87 -13.15 3.97 -9.64
C SER A 87 -14.23 5.01 -9.41
N GLU A 88 -14.59 5.28 -8.15
CA GLU A 88 -15.64 6.27 -7.79
C GLU A 88 -15.06 7.65 -7.43
N ASP A 89 -13.72 7.78 -7.42
CA ASP A 89 -13.03 9.02 -7.10
C ASP A 89 -12.82 9.90 -8.36
N LEU A 90 -12.04 10.96 -8.22
CA LEU A 90 -11.73 11.86 -9.33
C LEU A 90 -11.08 11.07 -10.49
N PRO A 91 -11.61 11.18 -11.74
CA PRO A 91 -11.04 10.46 -12.88
C PRO A 91 -9.54 10.76 -13.08
N LEU A 92 -8.74 9.73 -13.37
CA LEU A 92 -7.29 9.81 -13.56
C LEU A 92 -6.82 10.97 -14.46
N PRO A 93 -7.41 11.18 -15.68
CA PRO A 93 -6.99 12.30 -16.52
C PRO A 93 -7.23 13.67 -15.90
N SER A 94 -8.26 13.80 -15.06
CA SER A 94 -8.53 15.04 -14.32
C SER A 94 -7.58 15.24 -13.17
N ALA A 95 -7.30 14.18 -12.42
CA ALA A 95 -6.30 14.19 -11.35
C ALA A 95 -4.92 14.57 -11.90
N ARG A 96 -4.48 13.96 -12.99
CA ARG A 96 -3.18 14.24 -13.62
C ARG A 96 -3.06 15.68 -14.09
N ARG A 97 -4.11 16.27 -14.68
CA ARG A 97 -4.08 17.69 -15.09
C ARG A 97 -3.92 18.66 -13.93
N LEU A 98 -4.42 18.30 -12.74
CA LEU A 98 -4.34 19.14 -11.54
C LEU A 98 -3.05 18.95 -10.76
N SER A 99 -2.34 17.86 -11.01
CA SER A 99 -1.16 17.46 -10.24
C SER A 99 0.15 17.96 -10.86
N PRO A 100 1.15 18.31 -10.05
CA PRO A 100 2.51 18.56 -10.54
C PRO A 100 3.09 17.32 -11.26
N PRO A 101 4.11 17.50 -12.14
CA PRO A 101 4.69 16.40 -12.91
C PRO A 101 5.22 15.24 -12.05
N ASP A 102 5.80 15.55 -10.88
CA ASP A 102 6.41 14.56 -9.98
C ASP A 102 5.44 14.00 -8.94
N PHE A 103 4.17 14.41 -8.98
CA PHE A 103 3.15 13.96 -8.05
C PHE A 103 2.65 12.56 -8.37
N LEU A 104 2.68 11.67 -7.37
CA LEU A 104 2.34 10.27 -7.51
C LEU A 104 0.82 10.05 -7.56
N ILE A 105 0.30 9.38 -8.58
CA ILE A 105 -1.10 8.97 -8.65
C ILE A 105 -1.19 7.44 -8.67
N GLY A 106 -1.70 6.87 -7.58
CA GLY A 106 -2.06 5.47 -7.52
C GLY A 106 -3.49 5.23 -7.95
N TYR A 107 -3.77 4.04 -8.48
CA TYR A 107 -5.13 3.65 -8.84
C TYR A 107 -5.43 2.21 -8.44
N SER A 108 -6.66 1.97 -7.97
CA SER A 108 -7.14 0.63 -7.58
C SER A 108 -7.82 -0.06 -8.75
N THR A 109 -7.28 -1.21 -9.18
CA THR A 109 -7.95 -2.13 -10.11
C THR A 109 -7.39 -3.54 -10.00
N ASP A 110 -8.22 -4.55 -10.27
CA ASP A 110 -7.82 -5.95 -10.43
C ASP A 110 -8.06 -6.47 -11.85
N ASP A 111 -8.57 -5.63 -12.75
CA ASP A 111 -8.78 -5.94 -14.15
C ASP A 111 -7.56 -5.54 -15.00
N PRO A 112 -6.91 -6.49 -15.73
CA PRO A 112 -5.77 -6.19 -16.61
C PRO A 112 -6.08 -5.19 -17.72
N ASP A 113 -7.30 -5.14 -18.24
CA ASP A 113 -7.68 -4.21 -19.31
C ASP A 113 -7.89 -2.80 -18.75
N GLU A 114 -8.50 -2.69 -17.58
CA GLU A 114 -8.58 -1.43 -16.86
C GLU A 114 -7.18 -0.93 -16.45
N ALA A 115 -6.29 -1.82 -16.03
CA ALA A 115 -4.91 -1.49 -15.68
C ALA A 115 -4.14 -0.85 -16.85
N ARG A 116 -4.32 -1.34 -18.10
CA ARG A 116 -3.75 -0.69 -19.29
C ARG A 116 -4.32 0.71 -19.50
N ARG A 117 -5.65 0.87 -19.33
CA ARG A 117 -6.31 2.18 -19.45
C ARG A 117 -5.83 3.14 -18.37
N ALA A 118 -5.68 2.67 -17.13
CA ALA A 118 -5.18 3.48 -16.02
C ALA A 118 -3.74 3.96 -16.27
N ALA A 119 -2.87 3.08 -16.77
CA ALA A 119 -1.50 3.45 -17.15
C ALA A 119 -1.49 4.53 -18.25
N ALA A 120 -2.29 4.37 -19.30
CA ALA A 120 -2.42 5.36 -20.37
C ALA A 120 -3.06 6.69 -19.89
N ALA A 121 -3.88 6.64 -18.84
CA ALA A 121 -4.54 7.80 -18.25
C ALA A 121 -3.68 8.54 -17.20
N GLY A 122 -2.45 8.07 -16.92
CA GLY A 122 -1.49 8.76 -16.07
C GLY A 122 -1.42 8.25 -14.63
N ALA A 123 -1.82 7.01 -14.35
CA ALA A 123 -1.48 6.34 -13.11
C ALA A 123 0.03 6.01 -13.07
N ASP A 124 0.64 6.14 -11.89
CA ASP A 124 2.06 5.83 -11.67
C ASP A 124 2.25 4.46 -11.03
N TYR A 125 1.28 3.98 -10.26
CA TYR A 125 1.27 2.63 -9.68
C TYR A 125 -0.17 2.13 -9.49
N LEU A 126 -0.31 0.82 -9.31
CA LEU A 126 -1.60 0.19 -9.11
C LEU A 126 -1.70 -0.53 -7.76
N GLY A 127 -2.84 -0.36 -7.09
CA GLY A 127 -3.28 -1.19 -5.97
C GLY A 127 -4.15 -2.33 -6.49
N VAL A 128 -3.77 -3.59 -6.22
CA VAL A 128 -4.42 -4.77 -6.78
C VAL A 128 -4.93 -5.68 -5.66
N GLY A 129 -6.21 -5.84 -5.55
CA GLY A 129 -6.81 -6.64 -4.46
C GLY A 129 -8.34 -6.77 -4.54
N ALA A 130 -8.92 -7.61 -3.66
CA ALA A 130 -8.29 -8.24 -2.48
C ALA A 130 -7.56 -9.55 -2.82
N VAL A 131 -6.24 -9.62 -2.57
CA VAL A 131 -5.43 -10.80 -2.97
C VAL A 131 -5.84 -12.07 -2.22
N PHE A 132 -6.05 -11.97 -0.90
CA PHE A 132 -6.43 -13.09 -0.02
C PHE A 132 -7.76 -12.83 0.72
N GLY A 133 -8.66 -12.00 0.12
CA GLY A 133 -9.87 -11.53 0.78
C GLY A 133 -9.57 -10.47 1.86
N THR A 134 -10.58 -9.72 2.27
CA THR A 134 -10.39 -8.70 3.33
C THR A 134 -11.69 -8.36 4.03
N ARG A 135 -11.62 -8.16 5.35
CA ARG A 135 -12.73 -7.62 6.15
C ARG A 135 -12.67 -6.09 6.31
N SER A 136 -11.60 -5.46 5.85
CA SER A 136 -11.40 -4.00 5.97
C SER A 136 -12.20 -3.19 4.94
N LYS A 137 -12.77 -3.87 3.93
CA LYS A 137 -13.70 -3.28 2.95
C LYS A 137 -14.93 -4.20 2.84
N PRO A 138 -16.15 -3.67 3.00
CA PRO A 138 -17.37 -4.47 2.87
C PRO A 138 -17.43 -5.21 1.51
N GLY A 139 -17.98 -6.42 1.51
CA GLY A 139 -18.19 -7.20 0.29
C GLY A 139 -16.98 -7.99 -0.24
N LEU A 140 -15.78 -7.78 0.29
CA LEU A 140 -14.55 -8.42 -0.22
C LEU A 140 -14.00 -9.54 0.69
N ALA A 141 -14.76 -10.00 1.69
CA ALA A 141 -14.26 -11.00 2.63
C ALA A 141 -13.97 -12.35 1.94
N ASP A 142 -14.81 -12.73 0.99
CA ASP A 142 -14.76 -14.02 0.31
C ASP A 142 -14.24 -13.93 -1.15
N GLU A 143 -13.93 -12.72 -1.62
CA GLU A 143 -13.46 -12.46 -2.98
C GLU A 143 -11.93 -12.38 -3.05
N ALA A 144 -11.26 -13.52 -2.95
CA ALA A 144 -9.81 -13.58 -3.10
C ALA A 144 -9.41 -13.74 -4.58
N ILE A 145 -8.78 -12.73 -5.16
CA ILE A 145 -8.32 -12.77 -6.56
C ILE A 145 -7.02 -13.57 -6.77
N GLY A 146 -6.27 -13.83 -5.71
CA GLY A 146 -5.01 -14.53 -5.72
C GLY A 146 -3.81 -13.73 -6.30
N PRO A 147 -2.57 -14.21 -6.03
CA PRO A 147 -1.35 -13.55 -6.52
C PRO A 147 -1.19 -13.57 -8.06
N ASP A 148 -1.77 -14.55 -8.75
CA ASP A 148 -1.69 -14.62 -10.21
C ASP A 148 -2.42 -13.48 -10.91
N ARG A 149 -3.51 -12.97 -10.33
CA ARG A 149 -4.18 -11.77 -10.81
C ARG A 149 -3.27 -10.55 -10.68
N VAL A 150 -2.54 -10.41 -9.55
CA VAL A 150 -1.54 -9.32 -9.39
C VAL A 150 -0.48 -9.38 -10.49
N ARG A 151 0.03 -10.57 -10.81
CA ARG A 151 0.99 -10.76 -11.91
C ARG A 151 0.40 -10.37 -13.27
N ALA A 152 -0.86 -10.74 -13.54
CA ALA A 152 -1.54 -10.41 -14.80
C ALA A 152 -1.73 -8.89 -14.96
N VAL A 153 -2.21 -8.20 -13.93
CA VAL A 153 -2.40 -6.73 -13.89
C VAL A 153 -1.06 -6.02 -14.11
N ARG A 154 -0.02 -6.42 -13.36
CA ARG A 154 1.33 -5.85 -13.49
C ARG A 154 1.90 -6.03 -14.91
N LYS A 155 1.73 -7.21 -15.50
CA LYS A 155 2.18 -7.48 -16.88
C LYS A 155 1.41 -6.64 -17.90
N ALA A 156 0.12 -6.43 -17.69
CA ALA A 156 -0.74 -5.70 -18.61
C ALA A 156 -0.46 -4.20 -18.61
N SER A 157 -0.27 -3.60 -17.44
CA SER A 157 -0.03 -2.16 -17.27
C SER A 157 1.42 -1.73 -17.47
N GLY A 158 2.38 -2.63 -17.17
CA GLY A 158 3.80 -2.27 -17.07
C GLY A 158 4.17 -1.44 -15.85
N LEU A 159 3.20 -1.08 -15.01
CA LEU A 159 3.40 -0.23 -13.83
C LEU A 159 3.84 -1.02 -12.60
N PRO A 160 4.50 -0.37 -11.63
CA PRO A 160 4.62 -0.88 -10.28
C PRO A 160 3.25 -1.25 -9.72
N CYS A 161 3.15 -2.39 -9.03
CA CYS A 161 1.91 -2.83 -8.40
C CYS A 161 2.13 -3.14 -6.92
N LEU A 162 1.13 -2.85 -6.11
CA LEU A 162 1.04 -3.24 -4.71
C LEU A 162 -0.14 -4.19 -4.56
N GLY A 163 0.13 -5.45 -4.19
CA GLY A 163 -0.94 -6.36 -3.78
C GLY A 163 -1.53 -5.92 -2.44
N ILE A 164 -2.86 -5.95 -2.30
CA ILE A 164 -3.56 -5.55 -1.06
C ILE A 164 -4.68 -6.54 -0.72
N GLY A 165 -5.04 -6.62 0.56
CA GLY A 165 -6.15 -7.42 1.06
C GLY A 165 -5.74 -8.78 1.59
N GLY A 166 -5.94 -9.02 2.89
CA GLY A 166 -5.65 -10.27 3.58
C GLY A 166 -4.18 -10.67 3.64
N ILE A 167 -3.27 -9.74 3.38
CA ILE A 167 -1.83 -10.02 3.38
C ILE A 167 -1.31 -10.05 4.81
N THR A 168 -0.62 -11.14 5.14
CA THR A 168 0.06 -11.39 6.41
C THR A 168 1.53 -11.74 6.15
N PRO A 169 2.42 -11.71 7.14
CA PRO A 169 3.81 -12.14 6.96
C PRO A 169 3.94 -13.55 6.38
N ASP A 170 3.01 -14.47 6.69
CA ASP A 170 3.06 -15.86 6.25
C ASP A 170 2.74 -16.03 4.75
N ASN A 171 1.91 -15.14 4.17
CA ASN A 171 1.51 -15.23 2.78
C ASN A 171 2.15 -14.17 1.87
N ALA A 172 2.79 -13.14 2.42
CA ALA A 172 3.38 -12.01 1.68
C ALA A 172 4.42 -12.46 0.62
N ALA A 173 5.19 -13.51 0.90
CA ALA A 173 6.17 -14.05 -0.06
C ALA A 173 5.53 -14.46 -1.40
N ARG A 174 4.25 -14.87 -1.40
CA ARG A 174 3.52 -15.23 -2.62
C ARG A 174 3.23 -14.00 -3.50
N VAL A 175 3.00 -12.84 -2.88
CA VAL A 175 2.80 -11.57 -3.60
C VAL A 175 4.14 -11.06 -4.12
N TYR A 176 5.17 -11.03 -3.29
CA TYR A 176 6.52 -10.63 -3.72
C TYR A 176 7.06 -11.46 -4.89
N ALA A 177 6.71 -12.75 -4.96
CA ALA A 177 7.09 -13.64 -6.08
C ALA A 177 6.45 -13.24 -7.42
N THR A 178 5.45 -12.34 -7.44
CA THR A 178 4.88 -11.76 -8.66
C THR A 178 5.71 -10.58 -9.18
N GLY A 179 6.68 -10.11 -8.42
CA GLY A 179 7.44 -8.88 -8.67
C GLY A 179 6.72 -7.62 -8.20
N ALA A 180 5.56 -7.73 -7.53
CA ALA A 180 4.86 -6.62 -6.91
C ALA A 180 5.35 -6.38 -5.48
N GLY A 181 5.14 -5.15 -4.97
CA GLY A 181 5.17 -4.85 -3.55
C GLY A 181 3.85 -5.24 -2.86
N ILE A 182 3.72 -4.88 -1.61
CA ILE A 182 2.51 -5.11 -0.83
C ILE A 182 2.00 -3.82 -0.17
N ALA A 183 0.69 -3.73 0.00
CA ALA A 183 0.01 -2.73 0.82
C ALA A 183 -0.76 -3.43 1.94
N VAL A 184 -0.58 -2.98 3.17
CA VAL A 184 -1.14 -3.63 4.36
C VAL A 184 -1.82 -2.60 5.27
N LEU A 185 -2.95 -2.99 5.88
CA LEU A 185 -3.67 -2.16 6.85
C LEU A 185 -3.71 -2.87 8.21
N SER A 186 -4.63 -3.82 8.38
CA SER A 186 -4.92 -4.42 9.68
C SER A 186 -3.75 -5.21 10.25
N ALA A 187 -2.95 -5.86 9.41
CA ALA A 187 -1.78 -6.62 9.84
C ALA A 187 -0.72 -5.77 10.57
N VAL A 188 -0.74 -4.44 10.36
CA VAL A 188 0.15 -3.49 11.04
C VAL A 188 -0.64 -2.62 12.02
N MET A 189 -1.74 -1.99 11.57
CA MET A 189 -2.51 -1.05 12.40
C MET A 189 -3.19 -1.72 13.60
N SER A 190 -3.49 -3.01 13.52
CA SER A 190 -4.05 -3.78 14.64
C SER A 190 -2.99 -4.55 15.44
N ALA A 191 -1.73 -4.45 15.08
CA ALA A 191 -0.65 -5.14 15.78
C ALA A 191 -0.28 -4.43 17.10
N PRO A 192 -0.02 -5.17 18.19
CA PRO A 192 0.48 -4.58 19.44
C PRO A 192 1.85 -3.89 19.25
N HIS A 193 2.64 -4.40 18.30
CA HIS A 193 3.99 -3.91 17.99
C HIS A 193 4.13 -3.66 16.48
N PRO A 194 3.67 -2.50 15.95
CA PRO A 194 3.68 -2.17 14.51
C PRO A 194 5.05 -2.32 13.85
N ALA A 195 6.10 -1.83 14.50
CA ALA A 195 7.48 -1.98 14.00
C ALA A 195 7.90 -3.44 13.82
N ALA A 196 7.50 -4.34 14.72
CA ALA A 196 7.79 -5.77 14.59
C ALA A 196 7.03 -6.39 13.41
N ALA A 197 5.76 -6.01 13.23
CA ALA A 197 4.95 -6.46 12.09
C ALA A 197 5.57 -6.03 10.75
N VAL A 198 6.02 -4.77 10.63
CA VAL A 198 6.72 -4.28 9.43
C VAL A 198 7.99 -5.09 9.16
N ARG A 199 8.84 -5.35 10.17
CA ARG A 199 10.05 -6.17 10.01
C ARG A 199 9.75 -7.60 9.55
N GLN A 200 8.65 -8.22 10.00
CA GLN A 200 8.23 -9.54 9.54
C GLN A 200 7.91 -9.56 8.04
N PHE A 201 7.30 -8.50 7.49
CA PHE A 201 7.07 -8.37 6.05
C PHE A 201 8.37 -8.27 5.26
N HIS A 202 9.39 -7.57 5.77
CA HIS A 202 10.71 -7.53 5.14
C HIS A 202 11.40 -8.90 5.15
N GLN A 203 11.29 -9.66 6.23
CA GLN A 203 11.81 -11.03 6.29
C GLN A 203 11.11 -11.95 5.28
N ALA A 204 9.80 -11.80 5.10
CA ALA A 204 9.03 -12.55 4.10
C ALA A 204 9.42 -12.19 2.65
N ALA A 205 9.97 -10.99 2.43
CA ALA A 205 10.45 -10.54 1.12
C ALA A 205 11.80 -11.13 0.72
N SER A 206 12.59 -11.61 1.69
CA SER A 206 13.88 -12.26 1.43
C SER A 206 13.66 -13.71 0.98
N PRO A 207 14.36 -14.19 -0.06
CA PRO A 207 14.29 -15.60 -0.43
C PRO A 207 14.72 -16.44 0.79
N ARG A 208 13.81 -17.26 1.32
CA ARG A 208 14.20 -18.25 2.33
C ARG A 208 15.32 -19.10 1.71
N ALA A 209 16.51 -19.10 2.30
CA ALA A 209 17.53 -20.08 1.99
C ALA A 209 16.86 -21.46 2.12
N ARG A 210 16.75 -22.21 1.01
CA ARG A 210 16.19 -23.55 1.03
C ARG A 210 17.08 -24.37 1.95
N THR A 211 16.59 -24.67 3.15
CA THR A 211 17.24 -25.67 4.02
C THR A 211 17.35 -26.96 3.20
N PRO A 212 18.53 -27.51 2.95
CA PRO A 212 18.66 -28.76 2.21
C PRO A 212 17.92 -29.82 3.00
N LYS A 213 16.92 -30.47 2.37
CA LYS A 213 16.28 -31.65 2.92
C LYS A 213 17.38 -32.64 3.26
N GLY A 214 17.50 -32.99 4.54
CA GLY A 214 18.48 -33.94 5.03
C GLY A 214 18.53 -35.17 4.15
N ARG A 215 19.74 -35.54 3.71
CA ARG A 215 19.99 -36.83 3.09
C ARG A 215 19.51 -37.90 4.08
N ARG A 216 18.47 -38.65 3.67
CA ARG A 216 18.17 -39.92 4.33
C ARG A 216 19.41 -40.81 4.19
N GLN A 217 20.08 -41.03 5.29
CA GLN A 217 21.00 -42.14 5.36
C GLN A 217 20.14 -43.40 5.37
N THR A 218 20.25 -44.20 4.34
CA THR A 218 19.79 -45.60 4.32
C THR A 218 20.87 -46.48 4.91
N PRO A 219 20.51 -47.48 5.74
CA PRO A 219 21.44 -48.40 6.38
C PRO A 219 22.12 -49.31 5.37
#